data_751f1381004ee1815c2f81d98e09795f
#
_entry.id   751f1381004ee1815c2f81d98e09795f
#
_cell.length_a   1.000
_cell.length_b   1.000
_cell.length_c   1.000
_cell.angle_alpha   90.00
_cell.angle_beta   90.00
_cell.angle_gamma   90.00
#
_symmetry.space_group_name_H-M   'P 1'
#
loop_
_entity.id
_entity.type
_entity.pdbx_description
1 polymer ?
#
loop_
_entity_poly.entity_id
_entity_poly.type
_entity_poly.pdbx_seq_one_letter_code
_entity_poly.pdbx_strand_id
1 'polypeptide(L)'
;IGSFSVALIRSGNSTKIMIASIGLFVLISIAIYIYTVMGQTDVELPDQERKQEEEQDYFSAFADTYALTEREQEVLKMLLASDEEVQGIANRLYISRAMLYRYISSLNKKTDTNSRIGLIQFYYTWKPEKKADRDD
;
A
#
# COMPACT_ATOMS: atom_id res chain seq x y z
N ILE A 1 -6.28 -56.71 37.55
CA ILE A 1 -5.93 -55.28 37.37
C ILE A 1 -4.42 -55.13 37.16
N GLY A 2 -3.57 -55.89 37.86
CA GLY A 2 -2.11 -55.83 37.66
C GLY A 2 -1.62 -56.38 36.33
N SER A 3 -2.32 -57.30 35.70
CA SER A 3 -1.95 -57.87 34.40
C SER A 3 -2.14 -56.87 33.22
N PHE A 4 -3.07 -55.96 33.32
CA PHE A 4 -3.32 -54.98 32.29
C PHE A 4 -2.22 -53.89 32.26
N SER A 5 -1.79 -53.42 33.45
CA SER A 5 -0.67 -52.48 33.55
C SER A 5 0.65 -53.07 33.07
N VAL A 6 0.89 -54.34 33.39
CA VAL A 6 2.11 -55.07 32.93
C VAL A 6 2.08 -55.27 31.43
N ALA A 7 0.92 -55.54 30.84
CA ALA A 7 0.79 -55.64 29.36
C ALA A 7 1.06 -54.31 28.67
N LEU A 8 0.66 -53.21 29.24
CA LEU A 8 0.92 -51.85 28.72
C LEU A 8 2.41 -51.49 28.79
N ILE A 9 3.08 -51.83 29.89
CA ILE A 9 4.52 -51.63 30.09
C ILE A 9 5.33 -52.58 29.23
N ARG A 10 4.88 -53.78 29.05
CA ARG A 10 5.53 -54.82 28.24
C ARG A 10 5.40 -54.54 26.73
N SER A 11 4.39 -53.81 26.35
CA SER A 11 4.20 -53.36 24.98
C SER A 11 4.99 -52.09 24.74
N GLY A 12 6.30 -52.19 24.60
CA GLY A 12 7.14 -51.06 24.18
C GLY A 12 6.68 -50.41 22.86
N ASN A 13 5.81 -51.09 22.12
CA ASN A 13 5.16 -50.59 20.93
C ASN A 13 4.07 -49.57 21.23
N SER A 14 3.37 -49.72 22.37
CA SER A 14 2.32 -48.77 22.74
C SER A 14 2.87 -47.36 23.01
N THR A 15 3.99 -47.25 23.71
CA THR A 15 4.66 -45.97 23.95
C THR A 15 5.21 -45.38 22.65
N LYS A 16 5.79 -46.21 21.79
CA LYS A 16 6.27 -45.78 20.48
C LYS A 16 5.13 -45.29 19.59
N ILE A 17 4.01 -45.97 19.59
CA ILE A 17 2.80 -45.54 18.86
C ILE A 17 2.26 -44.24 19.39
N MET A 18 2.24 -44.02 20.70
CA MET A 18 1.82 -42.77 21.31
C MET A 18 2.75 -41.60 20.94
N ILE A 19 4.07 -41.79 20.99
CA ILE A 19 5.07 -40.79 20.63
C ILE A 19 4.97 -40.49 19.11
N ALA A 20 4.81 -41.51 18.28
CA ALA A 20 4.64 -41.34 16.85
C ALA A 20 3.33 -40.57 16.52
N SER A 21 2.25 -40.86 17.24
CA SER A 21 0.96 -40.19 17.08
C SER A 21 1.06 -38.70 17.47
N ILE A 22 1.72 -38.40 18.57
CA ILE A 22 1.94 -37.01 19.00
C ILE A 22 2.83 -36.28 18.00
N GLY A 23 3.91 -36.90 17.53
CA GLY A 23 4.79 -36.35 16.50
C GLY A 23 4.06 -36.06 15.20
N LEU A 24 3.22 -36.96 14.74
CA LEU A 24 2.39 -36.80 13.55
C LEU A 24 1.40 -35.63 13.72
N PHE A 25 0.75 -35.54 14.88
CA PHE A 25 -0.18 -34.46 15.18
C PHE A 25 0.51 -33.08 15.18
N VAL A 26 1.70 -33.00 15.77
CA VAL A 26 2.51 -31.76 15.76
C VAL A 26 2.90 -31.40 14.33
N LEU A 27 3.34 -32.34 13.51
CA LEU A 27 3.70 -32.10 12.10
C LEU A 27 2.50 -31.61 11.29
N ILE A 28 1.33 -32.23 11.46
CA ILE A 28 0.10 -31.80 10.80
C ILE A 28 -0.29 -30.38 11.25
N SER A 29 -0.17 -30.09 12.55
CA SER A 29 -0.46 -28.77 13.10
C SER A 29 0.47 -27.69 12.52
N ILE A 30 1.76 -28.00 12.42
CA ILE A 30 2.75 -27.11 11.81
C ILE A 30 2.46 -26.93 10.31
N ALA A 31 2.14 -27.99 9.60
CA ALA A 31 1.80 -27.94 8.18
C ALA A 31 0.56 -27.08 7.92
N ILE A 32 -0.47 -27.22 8.74
CA ILE A 32 -1.68 -26.39 8.66
C ILE A 32 -1.35 -24.93 8.96
N TYR A 33 -0.51 -24.67 9.97
CA TYR A 33 -0.07 -23.34 10.31
C TYR A 33 0.70 -22.69 9.16
N ILE A 34 1.67 -23.40 8.60
CA ILE A 34 2.44 -22.94 7.43
C ILE A 34 1.50 -22.69 6.25
N TYR A 35 0.56 -23.60 6.00
CA TYR A 35 -0.40 -23.47 4.91
C TYR A 35 -1.30 -22.25 5.07
N THR A 36 -1.81 -22.00 6.28
CA THR A 36 -2.63 -20.83 6.57
C THR A 36 -1.83 -19.52 6.48
N VAL A 37 -0.58 -19.52 6.97
CA VAL A 37 0.29 -18.33 6.89
C VAL A 37 0.77 -18.08 5.46
N MET A 38 1.17 -19.10 4.73
CA MET A 38 1.61 -18.98 3.33
C MET A 38 0.44 -18.77 2.37
N GLY A 39 -0.72 -19.35 2.64
CA GLY A 39 -1.93 -19.10 1.88
C GLY A 39 -2.42 -17.65 2.01
N GLN A 40 -1.99 -16.93 3.03
CA GLN A 40 -2.24 -15.49 3.15
C GLN A 40 -1.22 -14.64 2.39
N THR A 41 -0.10 -15.20 1.98
CA THR A 41 0.91 -14.50 1.17
C THR A 41 0.65 -14.61 -0.33
N ASP A 42 -0.14 -15.58 -0.78
CA ASP A 42 -0.65 -15.65 -2.16
C ASP A 42 -1.93 -14.82 -2.36
N VAL A 43 -2.42 -14.20 -1.32
CA VAL A 43 -3.48 -13.22 -1.45
C VAL A 43 -2.92 -12.01 -2.16
N GLU A 44 -3.56 -11.66 -3.27
CA GLU A 44 -3.47 -10.37 -3.94
C GLU A 44 -2.91 -9.31 -3.01
N LEU A 45 -1.94 -8.53 -3.49
CA LEU A 45 -1.48 -7.30 -2.83
C LEU A 45 -2.68 -6.68 -2.14
N PRO A 46 -2.65 -6.41 -0.83
CA PRO A 46 -3.79 -5.84 -0.16
C PRO A 46 -4.30 -4.67 -0.99
N ASP A 47 -5.59 -4.56 -1.16
CA ASP A 47 -6.25 -3.54 -1.99
C ASP A 47 -5.69 -2.13 -1.75
N GLN A 48 -5.09 -1.93 -0.59
CA GLN A 48 -4.43 -0.69 -0.22
C GLN A 48 -3.11 -0.45 -0.97
N GLU A 49 -2.29 -1.47 -1.15
CA GLU A 49 -1.02 -1.35 -1.89
C GLU A 49 -1.28 -1.10 -3.38
N ARG A 50 -2.24 -1.83 -3.94
CA ARG A 50 -2.66 -1.62 -5.34
C ARG A 50 -3.19 -0.20 -5.55
N LYS A 51 -4.03 0.29 -4.65
CA LYS A 51 -4.54 1.67 -4.71
C LYS A 51 -3.43 2.70 -4.61
N GLN A 52 -2.45 2.48 -3.75
CA GLN A 52 -1.30 3.38 -3.61
C GLN A 52 -0.44 3.40 -4.88
N GLU A 53 -0.22 2.25 -5.51
CA GLU A 53 0.50 2.18 -6.79
C GLU A 53 -0.27 2.90 -7.89
N GLU A 54 -1.57 2.66 -8.01
CA GLU A 54 -2.44 3.34 -8.98
C GLU A 54 -2.47 4.87 -8.76
N GLU A 55 -2.54 5.31 -7.51
CA GLU A 55 -2.48 6.74 -7.16
C GLU A 55 -1.12 7.36 -7.49
N GLN A 56 -0.04 6.62 -7.23
CA GLN A 56 1.32 7.07 -7.56
C GLN A 56 1.52 7.17 -9.07
N ASP A 57 1.06 6.21 -9.84
CA ASP A 57 1.13 6.21 -11.29
C ASP A 57 0.29 7.35 -11.90
N TYR A 58 -0.89 7.58 -11.36
CA TYR A 58 -1.75 8.68 -11.76
C TYR A 58 -1.07 10.04 -11.50
N PHE A 59 -0.50 10.21 -10.32
CA PHE A 59 0.23 11.43 -9.96
C PHE A 59 1.43 11.65 -10.87
N SER A 60 2.22 10.62 -11.13
CA SER A 60 3.38 10.69 -12.02
C SER A 60 2.99 11.08 -13.43
N ALA A 61 1.92 10.49 -13.96
CA ALA A 61 1.39 10.82 -15.29
C ALA A 61 0.91 12.28 -15.37
N PHE A 62 0.25 12.76 -14.34
CA PHE A 62 -0.17 14.16 -14.23
C PHE A 62 1.03 15.11 -14.20
N ALA A 63 2.03 14.83 -13.37
CA ALA A 63 3.24 15.63 -13.25
C ALA A 63 4.02 15.70 -14.56
N ASP A 64 4.13 14.59 -15.26
CA ASP A 64 4.82 14.52 -16.57
C ASP A 64 4.06 15.29 -17.65
N THR A 65 2.73 15.17 -17.67
CA THR A 65 1.89 15.87 -18.66
C THR A 65 2.00 17.39 -18.55
N TYR A 66 2.05 17.90 -17.34
CA TYR A 66 2.13 19.35 -17.06
C TYR A 66 3.53 19.84 -16.77
N ALA A 67 4.53 18.99 -16.90
CA ALA A 67 5.95 19.30 -16.66
C ALA A 67 6.20 19.94 -15.29
N LEU A 68 5.67 19.32 -14.24
CA LEU A 68 5.84 19.81 -12.87
C LEU A 68 7.27 19.55 -12.38
N THR A 69 7.87 20.55 -11.75
CA THR A 69 9.15 20.38 -11.07
C THR A 69 8.99 19.55 -9.79
N GLU A 70 10.08 19.00 -9.25
CA GLU A 70 10.04 18.24 -8.00
C GLU A 70 9.39 19.01 -6.84
N ARG A 71 9.72 20.30 -6.72
CA ARG A 71 9.14 21.18 -5.69
C ARG A 71 7.64 21.42 -5.92
N GLU A 72 7.24 21.63 -7.16
CA GLU A 72 5.82 21.76 -7.50
C GLU A 72 5.05 20.48 -7.21
N GLN A 73 5.65 19.32 -7.45
CA GLN A 73 5.07 18.03 -7.09
C GLN A 73 4.90 17.88 -5.59
N GLU A 74 5.89 18.27 -4.79
CA GLU A 74 5.80 18.25 -3.32
C GLU A 74 4.68 19.17 -2.83
N VAL A 75 4.58 20.36 -3.37
CA VAL A 75 3.51 21.30 -3.05
C VAL A 75 2.14 20.72 -3.40
N LEU A 76 1.99 20.16 -4.60
CA LEU A 76 0.73 19.57 -5.02
C LEU A 76 0.33 18.40 -4.12
N LYS A 77 1.25 17.51 -3.78
CA LYS A 77 1.00 16.42 -2.84
C LYS A 77 0.47 16.91 -1.50
N MET A 78 1.06 17.96 -0.97
CA MET A 78 0.62 18.56 0.29
C MET A 78 -0.77 19.20 0.17
N LEU A 79 -1.06 19.87 -0.95
CA LEU A 79 -2.38 20.44 -1.21
C LEU A 79 -3.48 19.37 -1.31
N LEU A 80 -3.16 18.23 -1.89
CA LEU A 80 -4.08 17.11 -2.03
C LEU A 80 -4.30 16.36 -0.71
N ALA A 81 -3.28 16.26 0.12
CA ALA A 81 -3.30 15.49 1.36
C ALA A 81 -3.87 16.24 2.56
N SER A 82 -3.93 17.57 2.51
CA SER A 82 -4.23 18.39 3.68
C SER A 82 -5.19 19.54 3.34
N ASP A 83 -6.18 19.72 4.19
CA ASP A 83 -7.08 20.88 4.17
C ASP A 83 -6.52 22.08 4.97
N GLU A 84 -5.28 21.98 5.40
CA GLU A 84 -4.64 23.04 6.19
C GLU A 84 -4.59 24.37 5.44
N GLU A 85 -4.55 25.42 6.23
CA GLU A 85 -4.28 26.77 5.71
C GLU A 85 -2.90 26.85 5.08
N VAL A 86 -2.73 27.79 4.18
CA VAL A 86 -1.48 28.03 3.44
C VAL A 86 -0.28 28.14 4.39
N GLN A 87 -0.44 28.81 5.53
CA GLN A 87 0.65 28.95 6.50
C GLN A 87 1.09 27.61 7.09
N GLY A 88 0.15 26.72 7.39
CA GLY A 88 0.45 25.38 7.89
C GLY A 88 1.22 24.53 6.87
N ILE A 89 0.81 24.59 5.62
CA ILE A 89 1.48 23.88 4.53
C ILE A 89 2.88 24.44 4.30
N ALA A 90 3.03 25.76 4.29
CA ALA A 90 4.33 26.42 4.15
C ALA A 90 5.29 25.99 5.27
N ASN A 91 4.83 25.93 6.50
CA ASN A 91 5.63 25.47 7.64
C ASN A 91 6.08 24.02 7.48
N ARG A 92 5.22 23.14 7.01
CA ARG A 92 5.58 21.74 6.76
C ARG A 92 6.60 21.55 5.66
N LEU A 93 6.56 22.40 4.65
CA LEU A 93 7.50 22.38 3.53
C LEU A 93 8.77 23.19 3.79
N TYR A 94 8.90 23.82 4.97
CA TYR A 94 10.02 24.68 5.33
C TYR A 94 10.26 25.81 4.34
N ILE A 95 9.18 26.40 3.84
CA ILE A 95 9.20 27.55 2.92
C ILE A 95 8.36 28.71 3.48
N SER A 96 8.58 29.90 2.95
CA SER A 96 7.75 31.05 3.28
C SER A 96 6.37 30.95 2.64
N ARG A 97 5.39 31.63 3.23
CA ARG A 97 4.04 31.75 2.68
C ARG A 97 4.05 32.32 1.26
N ALA A 98 4.87 33.36 1.04
CA ALA A 98 5.03 33.96 -0.28
C ALA A 98 5.56 32.99 -1.32
N MET A 99 6.51 32.13 -0.92
CA MET A 99 7.07 31.09 -1.78
C MET A 99 6.02 30.05 -2.13
N LEU A 100 5.21 29.64 -1.16
CA LEU A 100 4.10 28.69 -1.40
C LEU A 100 3.09 29.28 -2.39
N TYR A 101 2.72 30.53 -2.28
CA TYR A 101 1.85 31.18 -3.26
C TYR A 101 2.45 31.24 -4.67
N ARG A 102 3.74 31.39 -4.77
CA ARG A 102 4.43 31.32 -6.07
C ARG A 102 4.33 29.93 -6.69
N TYR A 103 4.50 28.87 -5.91
CA TYR A 103 4.33 27.50 -6.39
C TYR A 103 2.89 27.21 -6.80
N ILE A 104 1.91 27.64 -6.02
CA ILE A 104 0.49 27.51 -6.36
C ILE A 104 0.18 28.29 -7.65
N SER A 105 0.68 29.48 -7.80
CA SER A 105 0.50 30.29 -9.01
C SER A 105 1.12 29.62 -10.24
N SER A 106 2.29 29.04 -10.09
CA SER A 106 2.95 28.27 -11.15
C SER A 106 2.15 27.04 -11.55
N LEU A 107 1.66 26.27 -10.58
CA LEU A 107 0.78 25.14 -10.81
C LEU A 107 -0.51 25.53 -11.52
N ASN A 108 -1.14 26.63 -11.09
CA ASN A 108 -2.34 27.16 -11.73
C ASN A 108 -2.10 27.55 -13.19
N LYS A 109 -0.96 28.16 -13.49
CA LYS A 109 -0.59 28.50 -14.87
C LYS A 109 -0.41 27.27 -15.72
N LYS A 110 0.28 26.25 -15.22
CA LYS A 110 0.56 25.01 -15.95
C LYS A 110 -0.69 24.20 -16.23
N THR A 111 -1.67 24.24 -15.33
CA THR A 111 -2.92 23.47 -15.41
C THR A 111 -4.11 24.31 -15.91
N ASP A 112 -3.89 25.59 -16.19
CA ASP A 112 -4.96 26.54 -16.57
C ASP A 112 -6.10 26.60 -15.54
N THR A 113 -5.71 26.67 -14.28
CA THR A 113 -6.62 26.83 -13.13
C THR A 113 -6.39 28.16 -12.43
N ASN A 114 -7.36 28.64 -11.64
CA ASN A 114 -7.32 29.97 -11.05
C ASN A 114 -7.24 29.98 -9.52
N SER A 115 -7.37 28.82 -8.88
CA SER A 115 -7.42 28.73 -7.43
C SER A 115 -6.89 27.39 -6.93
N ARG A 116 -6.59 27.31 -5.64
CA ARG A 116 -6.24 26.06 -4.96
C ARG A 116 -7.33 25.00 -5.13
N ILE A 117 -8.58 25.37 -4.92
CA ILE A 117 -9.72 24.47 -5.04
C ILE A 117 -9.90 24.02 -6.49
N GLY A 118 -9.78 24.93 -7.44
CA GLY A 118 -9.85 24.63 -8.86
C GLY A 118 -8.74 23.69 -9.32
N LEU A 119 -7.53 23.85 -8.80
CA LEU A 119 -6.40 22.97 -9.05
C LEU A 119 -6.67 21.55 -8.54
N ILE A 120 -7.17 21.43 -7.31
CA ILE A 120 -7.49 20.14 -6.71
C ILE A 120 -8.61 19.44 -7.49
N GLN A 121 -9.66 20.12 -7.83
CA GLN A 121 -10.75 19.59 -8.65
C GLN A 121 -10.26 19.16 -10.03
N PHE A 122 -9.42 19.96 -10.66
CA PHE A 122 -8.81 19.64 -11.94
C PHE A 122 -7.98 18.35 -11.86
N TYR A 123 -7.20 18.17 -10.81
CA TYR A 123 -6.41 16.96 -10.58
C TYR A 123 -7.30 15.71 -10.49
N TYR A 124 -8.38 15.76 -9.72
CA TYR A 124 -9.27 14.62 -9.53
C TYR A 124 -10.15 14.31 -10.74
N THR A 125 -10.40 15.28 -11.59
CA THR A 125 -11.19 15.10 -12.82
C THR A 125 -10.34 14.84 -14.06
N TRP A 126 -9.02 15.04 -13.95
CA TRP A 126 -8.11 14.80 -15.05
C TRP A 126 -8.05 13.31 -15.41
N LYS A 127 -8.04 13.03 -16.70
CA LYS A 127 -7.83 11.68 -17.22
C LYS A 127 -6.60 11.69 -18.12
N PRO A 128 -5.65 10.77 -17.91
CA PRO A 128 -4.56 10.63 -18.84
C PRO A 128 -5.13 10.31 -20.22
N GLU A 129 -4.71 11.05 -21.24
CA GLU A 129 -5.03 10.68 -22.59
C GLU A 129 -4.46 9.29 -22.85
N LYS A 130 -5.35 8.36 -23.15
CA LYS A 130 -4.91 7.09 -23.72
C LYS A 130 -4.15 7.47 -24.97
N LYS A 131 -2.84 7.17 -25.01
CA LYS A 131 -2.12 7.16 -26.27
C LYS A 131 -2.97 6.31 -27.21
N ALA A 132 -3.62 6.96 -28.13
CA ALA A 132 -4.27 6.24 -29.20
C ALA A 132 -3.19 5.35 -29.80
N ASP A 133 -3.40 4.05 -29.77
CA ASP A 133 -2.57 3.10 -30.49
C ASP A 133 -2.52 3.62 -31.92
N ARG A 134 -1.43 4.28 -32.23
CA ARG A 134 -1.10 4.53 -33.63
C ARG A 134 -0.53 3.23 -34.16
N ASP A 135 -1.41 2.28 -34.30
CA ASP A 135 -1.20 1.19 -35.23
C ASP A 135 -1.57 1.71 -36.62
N ASP A 136 -0.58 2.24 -37.23
CA ASP A 136 -0.51 2.33 -38.70
C ASP A 136 0.71 1.57 -39.16
#